data_20d7ccfcadafdab6565fdbf9f82a66a4
#
_entry.id   20d7ccfcadafdab6565fdbf9f82a66a4
#
_cell.length_a   1.000
_cell.length_b   1.000
_cell.length_c   1.000
_cell.angle_alpha   90.00
_cell.angle_beta   90.00
_cell.angle_gamma   90.00
#
_symmetry.space_group_name_H-M   'P 1'
#
loop_
_entity.id
_entity.type
_entity.pdbx_description
1 polymer ?
#
loop_
_entity_poly.entity_id
_entity_poly.type
_entity_poly.pdbx_seq_one_letter_code
_entity_poly.pdbx_strand_id
1 'polypeptide(L)'
;MLPNLLLIFFLQTPTVLDGTFSGAQAARGKALYTTHCGSCHGESLEGVSAPSLADARFIERWRESTLDGLYSFVRERMPFGRSPNSASISDREYLDIVTYMLQKNGYPAGRVEMTADSVGKVMFVGKNGPQPVPDGSLVVTIGCLSQRDGTWVVSNSTEPVRTRSETASAAEVKAAAEKRLGTLTFRLADLDAAPGFTPEMHQGHKMQVKGYLVRQPNSERINLSSIEMVSAPCVR
;
A
#
# COMPACT_ATOMS: atom_id res chain seq x y z
N MET A 1 -5.69 -24.03 -40.63
CA MET A 1 -4.96 -23.94 -39.35
C MET A 1 -5.13 -22.54 -38.83
N LEU A 2 -6.02 -22.33 -37.83
CA LEU A 2 -6.20 -21.04 -37.16
C LEU A 2 -5.13 -20.93 -36.06
N PRO A 3 -4.39 -19.84 -35.97
CA PRO A 3 -3.43 -19.66 -34.86
C PRO A 3 -4.20 -19.50 -33.56
N ASN A 4 -3.89 -20.35 -32.58
CA ASN A 4 -4.34 -20.17 -31.19
C ASN A 4 -3.77 -18.87 -30.66
N LEU A 5 -4.61 -17.83 -30.58
CA LEU A 5 -4.29 -16.58 -29.90
C LEU A 5 -4.33 -16.85 -28.39
N LEU A 6 -3.18 -17.14 -27.78
CA LEU A 6 -3.06 -17.19 -26.33
C LEU A 6 -3.33 -15.77 -25.79
N LEU A 7 -4.53 -15.54 -25.26
CA LEU A 7 -4.81 -14.35 -24.45
C LEU A 7 -3.97 -14.43 -23.16
N ILE A 8 -2.87 -13.72 -23.12
CA ILE A 8 -2.10 -13.51 -21.90
C ILE A 8 -2.90 -12.51 -21.05
N PHE A 9 -3.69 -13.02 -20.10
CA PHE A 9 -4.27 -12.19 -19.05
C PHE A 9 -3.14 -11.71 -18.16
N PHE A 10 -2.76 -10.44 -18.31
CA PHE A 10 -1.97 -9.76 -17.30
C PHE A 10 -2.83 -9.67 -16.04
N LEU A 11 -2.45 -10.40 -15.00
CA LEU A 11 -3.04 -10.23 -13.66
C LEU A 11 -2.64 -8.85 -13.15
N GLN A 12 -3.49 -7.87 -13.40
CA GLN A 12 -3.32 -6.53 -12.81
C GLN A 12 -3.67 -6.61 -11.33
N THR A 13 -2.91 -5.88 -10.50
CA THR A 13 -3.21 -5.75 -9.07
C THR A 13 -4.58 -5.07 -8.93
N PRO A 14 -5.55 -5.68 -8.21
CA PRO A 14 -6.87 -5.09 -8.05
C PRO A 14 -6.79 -3.75 -7.31
N THR A 15 -7.67 -2.83 -7.66
CA THR A 15 -7.78 -1.52 -7.08
C THR A 15 -9.13 -1.33 -6.40
N VAL A 16 -9.30 -0.27 -5.63
CA VAL A 16 -10.60 0.09 -5.05
C VAL A 16 -11.68 0.44 -6.11
N LEU A 17 -11.30 0.57 -7.39
CA LEU A 17 -12.23 0.79 -8.50
C LEU A 17 -12.82 -0.51 -9.05
N ASP A 18 -12.31 -1.67 -8.66
CA ASP A 18 -12.67 -2.98 -9.22
C ASP A 18 -13.77 -3.70 -8.42
N GLY A 19 -14.50 -2.99 -7.54
CA GLY A 19 -15.59 -3.59 -6.77
C GLY A 19 -15.09 -4.65 -5.79
N THR A 20 -14.10 -4.33 -5.00
CA THR A 20 -13.39 -5.25 -4.09
C THR A 20 -14.07 -5.49 -2.75
N PHE A 21 -15.26 -4.93 -2.53
CA PHE A 21 -16.10 -5.12 -1.35
C PHE A 21 -17.59 -5.23 -1.74
N SER A 22 -18.44 -5.81 -0.91
CA SER A 22 -19.88 -5.92 -1.19
C SER A 22 -20.68 -4.74 -0.64
N GLY A 23 -21.81 -4.43 -1.27
CA GLY A 23 -22.74 -3.40 -0.76
C GLY A 23 -23.30 -3.76 0.62
N ALA A 24 -23.52 -5.05 0.91
CA ALA A 24 -23.98 -5.52 2.22
C ALA A 24 -22.91 -5.25 3.29
N GLN A 25 -21.64 -5.45 2.96
CA GLN A 25 -20.51 -5.15 3.85
C GLN A 25 -20.45 -3.65 4.18
N ALA A 26 -20.54 -2.79 3.18
CA ALA A 26 -20.58 -1.35 3.39
C ALA A 26 -21.79 -0.88 4.20
N ALA A 27 -22.95 -1.52 4.04
CA ALA A 27 -24.14 -1.21 4.83
C ALA A 27 -23.96 -1.54 6.32
N ARG A 28 -23.33 -2.67 6.67
CA ARG A 28 -22.93 -2.98 8.05
C ARG A 28 -21.94 -1.94 8.58
N GLY A 29 -20.95 -1.59 7.75
CA GLY A 29 -19.95 -0.56 8.06
C GLY A 29 -20.56 0.80 8.36
N LYS A 30 -21.65 1.18 7.68
CA LYS A 30 -22.37 2.43 7.95
C LYS A 30 -22.90 2.49 9.39
N ALA A 31 -23.54 1.43 9.87
CA ALA A 31 -24.08 1.39 11.23
C ALA A 31 -22.93 1.49 12.27
N LEU A 32 -21.85 0.76 12.07
CA LEU A 32 -20.67 0.80 12.93
C LEU A 32 -20.00 2.18 12.91
N TYR A 33 -19.85 2.78 11.73
CA TYR A 33 -19.29 4.11 11.56
C TYR A 33 -20.09 5.17 12.34
N THR A 34 -21.42 5.15 12.20
CA THR A 34 -22.30 6.09 12.91
C THR A 34 -22.10 6.00 14.43
N THR A 35 -21.99 4.77 14.94
CA THR A 35 -21.81 4.52 16.37
C THR A 35 -20.44 4.94 16.90
N HIS A 36 -19.36 4.66 16.14
CA HIS A 36 -18.00 4.76 16.67
C HIS A 36 -17.19 5.92 16.11
N CYS A 37 -17.56 6.49 14.98
CA CYS A 37 -16.74 7.46 14.23
C CYS A 37 -17.48 8.77 13.93
N GLY A 38 -18.82 8.71 13.77
CA GLY A 38 -19.65 9.81 13.29
C GLY A 38 -19.59 11.06 14.16
N SER A 39 -19.48 10.90 15.48
CA SER A 39 -19.40 12.06 16.41
C SER A 39 -18.19 12.99 16.14
N CYS A 40 -17.08 12.44 15.64
CA CYS A 40 -15.88 13.22 15.34
C CYS A 40 -15.73 13.52 13.84
N HIS A 41 -16.02 12.53 12.98
CA HIS A 41 -15.79 12.63 11.55
C HIS A 41 -17.03 13.08 10.75
N GLY A 42 -18.16 13.33 11.43
CA GLY A 42 -19.44 13.69 10.81
C GLY A 42 -20.20 12.48 10.27
N GLU A 43 -21.52 12.58 10.20
CA GLU A 43 -22.39 11.49 9.74
C GLU A 43 -22.19 11.12 8.27
N SER A 44 -21.76 12.10 7.47
CA SER A 44 -21.49 11.97 6.05
C SER A 44 -20.00 11.99 5.72
N LEU A 45 -19.11 11.76 6.70
CA LEU A 45 -17.65 11.79 6.58
C LEU A 45 -17.08 13.21 6.34
N GLU A 46 -17.89 14.26 6.54
CA GLU A 46 -17.53 15.65 6.27
C GLU A 46 -16.48 16.24 7.23
N GLY A 47 -16.31 15.63 8.41
CA GLY A 47 -15.47 16.14 9.47
C GLY A 47 -16.20 17.14 10.38
N VAL A 48 -16.01 17.02 11.69
CA VAL A 48 -16.55 17.94 12.71
C VAL A 48 -15.42 18.38 13.65
N SER A 49 -15.02 17.53 14.59
CA SER A 49 -13.86 17.73 15.46
C SER A 49 -12.62 16.98 14.98
N ALA A 50 -12.76 16.16 13.95
CA ALA A 50 -11.70 15.43 13.29
C ALA A 50 -11.75 15.68 11.76
N PRO A 51 -10.67 15.38 11.01
CA PRO A 51 -10.62 15.62 9.57
C PRO A 51 -11.73 14.91 8.80
N SER A 52 -12.16 15.51 7.69
CA SER A 52 -13.02 14.86 6.69
C SER A 52 -12.39 13.55 6.18
N LEU A 53 -13.25 12.54 5.98
CA LEU A 53 -12.88 11.24 5.41
C LEU A 53 -13.47 11.03 4.00
N ALA A 54 -14.01 12.09 3.38
CA ALA A 54 -14.67 12.06 2.08
C ALA A 54 -14.25 13.23 1.16
N ASP A 55 -13.08 13.80 1.36
CA ASP A 55 -12.57 14.90 0.55
C ASP A 55 -11.35 14.50 -0.30
N ALA A 56 -10.92 15.43 -1.16
CA ALA A 56 -9.75 15.22 -2.01
C ALA A 56 -8.48 14.99 -1.17
N ARG A 57 -8.36 15.61 0.02
CA ARG A 57 -7.20 15.42 0.91
C ARG A 57 -7.16 14.03 1.49
N PHE A 58 -8.32 13.45 1.80
CA PHE A 58 -8.40 12.06 2.23
C PHE A 58 -7.91 11.12 1.13
N ILE A 59 -8.38 11.29 -0.11
CA ILE A 59 -7.95 10.48 -1.25
C ILE A 59 -6.45 10.67 -1.50
N GLU A 60 -5.97 11.91 -1.53
CA GLU A 60 -4.54 12.22 -1.75
C GLU A 60 -3.63 11.60 -0.69
N ARG A 61 -4.12 11.55 0.56
CA ARG A 61 -3.38 10.94 1.67
C ARG A 61 -3.16 9.45 1.47
N TRP A 62 -4.12 8.73 0.89
CA TRP A 62 -4.12 7.27 0.86
C TRP A 62 -3.83 6.68 -0.53
N ARG A 63 -3.97 7.47 -1.61
CA ARG A 63 -3.74 6.95 -2.95
C ARG A 63 -2.32 6.43 -3.16
N GLU A 64 -2.19 5.49 -4.07
CA GLU A 64 -0.95 4.80 -4.44
C GLU A 64 -0.30 4.03 -3.28
N SER A 65 -1.13 3.60 -2.33
CA SER A 65 -0.76 2.66 -1.26
C SER A 65 -1.65 1.43 -1.30
N THR A 66 -1.28 0.37 -0.60
CA THR A 66 -2.21 -0.74 -0.37
C THR A 66 -3.32 -0.29 0.56
N LEU A 67 -4.52 -0.83 0.37
CA LEU A 67 -5.67 -0.51 1.23
C LEU A 67 -5.45 -0.94 2.68
N ASP A 68 -4.56 -1.90 2.90
CA ASP A 68 -4.10 -2.28 4.25
C ASP A 68 -3.51 -1.10 5.03
N GLY A 69 -2.85 -0.16 4.37
CA GLY A 69 -2.34 1.05 5.02
C GLY A 69 -3.45 1.89 5.68
N LEU A 70 -4.60 2.04 5.02
CA LEU A 70 -5.78 2.68 5.59
C LEU A 70 -6.42 1.82 6.68
N TYR A 71 -6.61 0.53 6.40
CA TYR A 71 -7.23 -0.42 7.33
C TYR A 71 -6.47 -0.50 8.65
N SER A 72 -5.15 -0.72 8.59
CA SER A 72 -4.29 -0.81 9.78
C SER A 72 -4.29 0.51 10.57
N PHE A 73 -4.24 1.66 9.88
CA PHE A 73 -4.33 2.95 10.56
C PHE A 73 -5.65 3.11 11.32
N VAL A 74 -6.78 2.77 10.70
CA VAL A 74 -8.10 2.88 11.34
C VAL A 74 -8.19 1.93 12.53
N ARG A 75 -7.75 0.68 12.37
CA ARG A 75 -7.79 -0.35 13.41
C ARG A 75 -6.93 0.00 14.63
N GLU A 76 -5.74 0.54 14.41
CA GLU A 76 -4.76 0.77 15.47
C GLU A 76 -4.90 2.13 16.15
N ARG A 77 -5.43 3.13 15.42
CA ARG A 77 -5.41 4.52 15.87
C ARG A 77 -6.80 5.10 16.12
N MET A 78 -7.86 4.42 15.68
CA MET A 78 -9.24 4.94 15.80
C MET A 78 -10.16 3.97 16.55
N PRO A 79 -11.14 4.48 17.30
CA PRO A 79 -11.33 5.88 17.68
C PRO A 79 -10.18 6.41 18.54
N PHE A 80 -9.78 7.65 18.29
CA PHE A 80 -8.75 8.29 19.11
C PHE A 80 -9.21 8.44 20.56
N GLY A 81 -8.33 8.17 21.53
CA GLY A 81 -8.66 8.28 22.94
C GLY A 81 -9.65 7.22 23.46
N ARG A 82 -9.74 6.06 22.81
CA ARG A 82 -10.61 4.98 23.24
C ARG A 82 -10.41 4.65 24.72
N SER A 83 -11.52 4.66 25.46
CA SER A 83 -11.51 4.19 26.85
C SER A 83 -11.25 2.68 26.90
N PRO A 84 -10.47 2.17 27.86
CA PRO A 84 -10.29 0.74 28.07
C PRO A 84 -11.61 -0.04 28.26
N ASN A 85 -12.68 0.64 28.70
CA ASN A 85 -14.01 0.06 28.94
C ASN A 85 -14.96 0.22 27.75
N SER A 86 -14.53 0.83 26.63
CA SER A 86 -15.39 0.89 25.43
C SER A 86 -15.46 -0.48 24.75
N ALA A 87 -16.63 -0.81 24.18
CA ALA A 87 -16.81 -2.03 23.40
C ALA A 87 -15.70 -2.14 22.34
N SER A 88 -15.04 -3.29 22.28
CA SER A 88 -13.98 -3.53 21.30
C SER A 88 -14.62 -3.68 19.91
N ILE A 89 -14.09 -2.93 18.94
CA ILE A 89 -14.40 -3.11 17.53
C ILE A 89 -13.52 -4.26 17.05
N SER A 90 -14.10 -5.30 16.49
CA SER A 90 -13.35 -6.44 15.93
C SER A 90 -12.68 -6.08 14.60
N ASP A 91 -11.69 -6.85 14.18
CA ASP A 91 -11.00 -6.68 12.91
C ASP A 91 -11.96 -6.70 11.72
N ARG A 92 -12.99 -7.55 11.76
CA ARG A 92 -14.04 -7.60 10.74
C ARG A 92 -14.87 -6.33 10.70
N GLU A 93 -15.24 -5.80 11.85
CA GLU A 93 -16.03 -4.55 11.94
C GLU A 93 -15.21 -3.35 11.43
N TYR A 94 -13.90 -3.31 11.69
CA TYR A 94 -13.04 -2.30 11.08
C TYR A 94 -12.99 -2.41 9.55
N LEU A 95 -12.96 -3.62 8.98
CA LEU A 95 -13.06 -3.81 7.53
C LEU A 95 -14.40 -3.31 6.99
N ASP A 96 -15.50 -3.63 7.68
CA ASP A 96 -16.84 -3.15 7.30
C ASP A 96 -16.88 -1.60 7.31
N ILE A 97 -16.31 -0.95 8.33
CA ILE A 97 -16.20 0.52 8.41
C ILE A 97 -15.38 1.07 7.22
N VAL A 98 -14.25 0.46 6.90
CA VAL A 98 -13.41 0.89 5.75
C VAL A 98 -14.18 0.77 4.44
N THR A 99 -14.95 -0.31 4.24
CA THR A 99 -15.75 -0.47 3.01
C THR A 99 -16.87 0.58 2.91
N TYR A 100 -17.48 0.99 4.02
CA TYR A 100 -18.40 2.13 4.04
C TYR A 100 -17.70 3.43 3.64
N MET A 101 -16.51 3.68 4.18
CA MET A 101 -15.72 4.86 3.79
C MET A 101 -15.42 4.85 2.28
N LEU A 102 -15.05 3.71 1.70
CA LEU A 102 -14.84 3.56 0.26
C LEU A 102 -16.12 3.86 -0.53
N GLN A 103 -17.25 3.23 -0.15
CA GLN A 103 -18.54 3.45 -0.82
C GLN A 103 -18.96 4.92 -0.75
N LYS A 104 -18.83 5.56 0.40
CA LYS A 104 -19.18 6.98 0.59
C LYS A 104 -18.29 7.90 -0.25
N ASN A 105 -17.04 7.52 -0.46
CA ASN A 105 -16.15 8.18 -1.41
C ASN A 105 -16.46 7.82 -2.88
N GLY A 106 -17.53 7.05 -3.15
CA GLY A 106 -17.99 6.72 -4.50
C GLY A 106 -17.14 5.66 -5.22
N TYR A 107 -16.45 4.80 -4.48
CA TYR A 107 -15.86 3.59 -5.04
C TYR A 107 -16.94 2.51 -5.21
N PRO A 108 -16.92 1.73 -6.30
CA PRO A 108 -17.97 0.77 -6.59
C PRO A 108 -17.94 -0.42 -5.66
N ALA A 109 -19.12 -0.87 -5.23
CA ALA A 109 -19.28 -2.16 -4.59
C ALA A 109 -19.34 -3.27 -5.65
N GLY A 110 -18.76 -4.41 -5.32
CA GLY A 110 -18.81 -5.64 -6.11
C GLY A 110 -19.70 -6.71 -5.44
N ARG A 111 -19.37 -7.97 -5.70
CA ARG A 111 -20.14 -9.13 -5.23
C ARG A 111 -19.51 -9.85 -4.03
N VAL A 112 -18.21 -9.64 -3.81
CA VAL A 112 -17.43 -10.37 -2.81
C VAL A 112 -17.12 -9.45 -1.64
N GLU A 113 -17.17 -9.97 -0.43
CA GLU A 113 -16.74 -9.23 0.76
C GLU A 113 -15.21 -9.13 0.80
N MET A 114 -14.73 -7.97 1.21
CA MET A 114 -13.32 -7.75 1.53
C MET A 114 -12.97 -8.48 2.82
N THR A 115 -11.82 -9.13 2.83
CA THR A 115 -11.30 -9.88 3.99
C THR A 115 -9.93 -9.36 4.41
N ALA A 116 -9.48 -9.73 5.60
CA ALA A 116 -8.13 -9.41 6.08
C ALA A 116 -7.03 -9.93 5.13
N ASP A 117 -7.25 -11.08 4.47
CA ASP A 117 -6.30 -11.65 3.51
C ASP A 117 -6.29 -10.92 2.16
N SER A 118 -7.37 -10.22 1.82
CA SER A 118 -7.51 -9.51 0.55
C SER A 118 -7.12 -8.04 0.63
N VAL A 119 -7.26 -7.39 1.78
CA VAL A 119 -7.06 -5.94 1.94
C VAL A 119 -5.65 -5.49 1.54
N GLY A 120 -4.63 -6.28 1.84
CA GLY A 120 -3.24 -6.01 1.45
C GLY A 120 -2.93 -6.20 -0.04
N LYS A 121 -3.86 -6.81 -0.79
CA LYS A 121 -3.72 -7.07 -2.24
C LYS A 121 -4.44 -6.02 -3.08
N VAL A 122 -5.22 -5.13 -2.46
CA VAL A 122 -5.99 -4.08 -3.13
C VAL A 122 -5.23 -2.76 -3.05
N MET A 123 -5.08 -2.09 -4.19
CA MET A 123 -4.50 -0.74 -4.24
C MET A 123 -5.58 0.31 -4.00
N PHE A 124 -5.31 1.24 -3.09
CA PHE A 124 -6.09 2.47 -2.98
C PHE A 124 -5.59 3.45 -4.03
N VAL A 125 -6.41 3.76 -4.99
CA VAL A 125 -6.10 4.69 -6.09
C VAL A 125 -7.07 5.86 -6.10
N GLY A 126 -6.69 6.94 -6.76
CA GLY A 126 -7.60 8.07 -7.00
C GLY A 126 -8.73 7.70 -7.97
N LYS A 127 -9.71 8.60 -8.13
CA LYS A 127 -10.89 8.40 -8.99
C LYS A 127 -10.56 8.18 -10.46
N ASN A 128 -9.43 8.69 -10.91
CA ASN A 128 -8.97 8.58 -12.30
C ASN A 128 -8.04 7.36 -12.52
N GLY A 129 -8.06 6.41 -11.59
CA GLY A 129 -7.20 5.23 -11.62
C GLY A 129 -5.80 5.48 -11.07
N PRO A 130 -4.90 4.49 -11.21
CA PRO A 130 -3.53 4.59 -10.73
C PRO A 130 -2.78 5.77 -11.34
N GLN A 131 -2.02 6.46 -10.52
CA GLN A 131 -1.16 7.57 -10.93
C GLN A 131 0.27 7.31 -10.42
N PRO A 132 1.29 7.91 -11.02
CA PRO A 132 2.63 7.85 -10.47
C PRO A 132 2.65 8.32 -9.02
N VAL A 133 3.37 7.59 -8.18
CA VAL A 133 3.58 8.01 -6.78
C VAL A 133 4.24 9.39 -6.77
N PRO A 134 3.75 10.36 -5.98
CA PRO A 134 4.36 11.69 -5.91
C PRO A 134 5.81 11.67 -5.47
N ASP A 135 6.60 12.60 -6.00
CA ASP A 135 7.97 12.85 -5.55
C ASP A 135 8.02 13.13 -4.06
N GLY A 136 9.09 12.73 -3.39
CA GLY A 136 9.25 12.85 -1.94
C GLY A 136 8.41 11.88 -1.11
N SER A 137 7.62 10.98 -1.72
CA SER A 137 6.85 9.98 -0.96
C SER A 137 7.75 8.90 -0.38
N LEU A 138 7.43 8.46 0.83
CA LEU A 138 7.97 7.22 1.39
C LEU A 138 7.35 6.03 0.65
N VAL A 139 8.20 5.20 0.04
CA VAL A 139 7.77 4.08 -0.81
C VAL A 139 8.41 2.76 -0.39
N VAL A 140 7.81 1.68 -0.85
CA VAL A 140 8.40 0.35 -0.88
C VAL A 140 8.46 -0.14 -2.32
N THR A 141 9.59 -0.75 -2.69
CA THR A 141 9.76 -1.49 -3.95
C THR A 141 10.56 -2.76 -3.70
N ILE A 142 10.47 -3.72 -4.61
CA ILE A 142 11.14 -5.01 -4.53
C ILE A 142 11.91 -5.23 -5.83
N GLY A 143 13.20 -5.51 -5.73
CA GLY A 143 14.04 -5.71 -6.90
C GLY A 143 15.36 -6.41 -6.59
N CYS A 144 16.24 -6.48 -7.57
CA CYS A 144 17.55 -7.12 -7.46
C CYS A 144 18.63 -6.07 -7.15
N LEU A 145 19.36 -6.27 -6.06
CA LEU A 145 20.49 -5.40 -5.72
C LEU A 145 21.67 -5.69 -6.66
N SER A 146 22.23 -4.65 -7.22
CA SER A 146 23.42 -4.73 -8.06
C SER A 146 24.21 -3.43 -8.01
N GLN A 147 25.45 -3.47 -8.44
CA GLN A 147 26.27 -2.26 -8.61
C GLN A 147 26.42 -1.93 -10.10
N ARG A 148 26.24 -0.68 -10.47
CA ARG A 148 26.44 -0.14 -11.82
C ARG A 148 27.25 1.14 -11.73
N ASP A 149 28.37 1.17 -12.42
CA ASP A 149 29.28 2.34 -12.44
C ASP A 149 29.60 2.88 -11.04
N GLY A 150 29.92 1.97 -10.12
CA GLY A 150 30.22 2.31 -8.73
C GLY A 150 29.00 2.71 -7.87
N THR A 151 27.81 2.75 -8.43
CA THR A 151 26.56 3.12 -7.71
C THR A 151 25.72 1.89 -7.45
N TRP A 152 25.23 1.75 -6.23
CA TRP A 152 24.26 0.71 -5.88
C TRP A 152 22.88 1.04 -6.46
N VAL A 153 22.28 0.04 -7.08
CA VAL A 153 20.94 0.13 -7.68
C VAL A 153 20.13 -1.08 -7.30
N VAL A 154 18.82 -0.87 -7.22
CA VAL A 154 17.84 -1.95 -7.22
C VAL A 154 17.19 -2.01 -8.59
N SER A 155 17.47 -3.09 -9.34
CA SER A 155 17.03 -3.29 -10.72
C SER A 155 15.92 -4.34 -10.81
N ASN A 156 15.24 -4.44 -11.95
CA ASN A 156 14.03 -5.27 -12.11
C ASN A 156 13.01 -4.98 -11.02
N SER A 157 12.94 -3.74 -10.57
CA SER A 157 12.08 -3.33 -9.46
C SER A 157 10.63 -3.30 -9.86
N THR A 158 9.77 -3.63 -8.88
CA THR A 158 8.33 -3.39 -8.98
C THR A 158 8.04 -1.91 -9.06
N GLU A 159 6.83 -1.53 -9.50
CA GLU A 159 6.34 -0.17 -9.30
C GLU A 159 6.42 0.18 -7.80
N PRO A 160 6.92 1.39 -7.47
CA PRO A 160 6.95 1.84 -6.08
C PRO A 160 5.54 2.04 -5.55
N VAL A 161 5.30 1.56 -4.34
CA VAL A 161 4.02 1.71 -3.64
C VAL A 161 4.25 2.55 -2.39
N ARG A 162 3.37 3.52 -2.11
CA ARG A 162 3.48 4.32 -0.88
C ARG A 162 3.33 3.45 0.35
N THR A 163 4.16 3.70 1.34
CA THR A 163 4.11 3.07 2.66
C THR A 163 4.10 4.12 3.76
N ARG A 164 3.80 3.71 4.99
CA ARG A 164 3.78 4.59 6.16
C ARG A 164 4.82 4.21 7.20
N SER A 165 5.46 3.07 7.01
CA SER A 165 6.52 2.61 7.90
C SER A 165 7.85 2.69 7.17
N GLU A 166 8.81 3.35 7.79
CA GLU A 166 10.19 3.44 7.29
C GLU A 166 10.93 2.11 7.38
N THR A 167 10.49 1.23 8.29
CA THR A 167 11.06 -0.10 8.48
C THR A 167 10.14 -1.18 7.93
N ALA A 168 10.70 -2.32 7.52
CA ALA A 168 9.96 -3.48 7.07
C ALA A 168 9.63 -4.41 8.25
N SER A 169 8.41 -4.94 8.28
CA SER A 169 8.06 -6.03 9.17
C SER A 169 8.40 -7.38 8.55
N ALA A 170 8.58 -8.41 9.38
CA ALA A 170 8.80 -9.79 8.90
C ALA A 170 7.65 -10.28 7.98
N ALA A 171 6.42 -9.86 8.25
CA ALA A 171 5.26 -10.19 7.41
C ALA A 171 5.34 -9.53 6.03
N GLU A 172 5.78 -8.27 5.94
CA GLU A 172 5.99 -7.57 4.67
C GLU A 172 7.10 -8.23 3.86
N VAL A 173 8.23 -8.58 4.49
CA VAL A 173 9.35 -9.27 3.83
C VAL A 173 8.91 -10.64 3.29
N LYS A 174 8.14 -11.40 4.08
CA LYS A 174 7.56 -12.67 3.64
C LYS A 174 6.62 -12.48 2.45
N ALA A 175 5.75 -11.49 2.48
CA ALA A 175 4.85 -11.19 1.37
C ALA A 175 5.60 -10.69 0.11
N ALA A 176 6.75 -10.07 0.27
CA ALA A 176 7.61 -9.62 -0.82
C ALA A 176 8.20 -10.79 -1.62
N ALA A 177 8.33 -11.99 -1.02
CA ALA A 177 8.82 -13.18 -1.71
C ALA A 177 7.92 -13.56 -2.89
N GLU A 178 6.61 -13.44 -2.72
CA GLU A 178 5.60 -13.80 -3.73
C GLU A 178 5.45 -12.74 -4.84
N LYS A 179 6.05 -11.56 -4.67
CA LYS A 179 5.93 -10.48 -5.66
C LYS A 179 6.78 -10.78 -6.89
N ARG A 180 6.16 -10.70 -8.07
CA ARG A 180 6.87 -10.74 -9.35
C ARG A 180 7.72 -9.49 -9.50
N LEU A 181 8.92 -9.63 -10.00
CA LEU A 181 9.80 -8.50 -10.32
C LEU A 181 9.25 -7.72 -11.52
N GLY A 182 9.54 -6.41 -11.53
CA GLY A 182 9.18 -5.48 -12.61
C GLY A 182 10.34 -5.20 -13.55
N THR A 183 10.37 -3.97 -14.06
CA THR A 183 11.37 -3.52 -15.04
C THR A 183 12.10 -2.25 -14.64
N LEU A 184 11.68 -1.61 -13.53
CA LEU A 184 12.23 -0.34 -13.09
C LEU A 184 13.63 -0.52 -12.48
N THR A 185 14.37 0.57 -12.41
CA THR A 185 15.67 0.61 -11.74
C THR A 185 15.77 1.93 -10.97
N PHE A 186 16.09 1.81 -9.69
CA PHE A 186 16.31 2.95 -8.82
C PHE A 186 17.74 2.96 -8.30
N ARG A 187 18.37 4.14 -8.29
CA ARG A 187 19.62 4.33 -7.57
C ARG A 187 19.34 4.36 -6.08
N LEU A 188 20.23 3.78 -5.28
CA LEU A 188 20.15 3.83 -3.82
C LEU A 188 21.07 4.93 -3.29
N ALA A 189 20.54 5.77 -2.41
CA ALA A 189 21.29 6.77 -1.66
C ALA A 189 21.06 6.55 -0.17
N ASP A 190 21.91 7.17 0.65
CA ASP A 190 21.83 7.12 2.11
C ASP A 190 21.92 5.68 2.65
N LEU A 191 22.84 4.87 2.10
CA LEU A 191 23.04 3.47 2.50
C LEU A 191 23.35 3.30 4.00
N ASP A 192 23.94 4.31 4.60
CA ASP A 192 24.23 4.40 6.04
C ASP A 192 22.96 4.55 6.91
N ALA A 193 21.83 4.91 6.33
CA ALA A 193 20.54 4.91 7.00
C ALA A 193 20.03 3.48 7.33
N ALA A 194 20.68 2.43 6.80
CA ALA A 194 20.39 1.04 7.11
C ALA A 194 21.55 0.41 7.94
N PRO A 195 21.59 0.60 9.26
CA PRO A 195 22.70 0.13 10.11
C PRO A 195 22.93 -1.38 9.98
N GLY A 196 24.20 -1.76 9.76
CA GLY A 196 24.59 -3.17 9.61
C GLY A 196 24.34 -3.76 8.22
N PHE A 197 23.79 -3.01 7.28
CA PHE A 197 23.64 -3.46 5.92
C PHE A 197 24.98 -3.31 5.17
N THR A 198 25.45 -4.41 4.59
CA THR A 198 26.67 -4.47 3.76
C THR A 198 26.26 -4.84 2.34
N PRO A 199 26.16 -3.88 1.42
CA PRO A 199 25.59 -4.11 0.09
C PRO A 199 26.31 -5.22 -0.71
N GLU A 200 27.63 -5.32 -0.55
CA GLU A 200 28.46 -6.32 -1.23
C GLU A 200 28.03 -7.76 -0.91
N MET A 201 27.56 -8.01 0.32
CA MET A 201 27.09 -9.33 0.73
C MET A 201 25.73 -9.69 0.15
N HIS A 202 25.01 -8.71 -0.37
CA HIS A 202 23.65 -8.87 -0.91
C HIS A 202 23.58 -8.63 -2.41
N GLN A 203 24.70 -8.49 -3.09
CA GLN A 203 24.72 -8.35 -4.55
C GLN A 203 24.10 -9.58 -5.22
N GLY A 204 23.15 -9.35 -6.12
CA GLY A 204 22.39 -10.40 -6.79
C GLY A 204 21.25 -10.99 -5.98
N HIS A 205 20.96 -10.45 -4.79
CA HIS A 205 19.82 -10.87 -3.97
C HIS A 205 18.56 -10.07 -4.33
N LYS A 206 17.39 -10.67 -4.11
CA LYS A 206 16.10 -10.00 -4.13
C LYS A 206 15.92 -9.25 -2.81
N MET A 207 15.72 -7.95 -2.91
CA MET A 207 15.63 -7.05 -1.76
C MET A 207 14.27 -6.35 -1.73
N GLN A 208 13.74 -6.12 -0.55
CA GLN A 208 12.71 -5.12 -0.29
C GLN A 208 13.38 -3.84 0.17
N VAL A 209 13.10 -2.77 -0.54
CA VAL A 209 13.70 -1.44 -0.30
C VAL A 209 12.61 -0.48 0.12
N LYS A 210 12.78 0.21 1.23
CA LYS A 210 11.97 1.35 1.64
C LYS A 210 12.80 2.61 1.71
N GLY A 211 12.19 3.74 1.38
CA GLY A 211 12.84 5.03 1.41
C GLY A 211 12.05 6.11 0.68
N TYR A 212 12.60 7.30 0.65
CA TYR A 212 11.96 8.45 0.00
C TYR A 212 12.32 8.47 -1.48
N LEU A 213 11.29 8.39 -2.32
CA LEU A 213 11.44 8.45 -3.78
C LEU A 213 11.78 9.87 -4.21
N VAL A 214 12.88 10.01 -4.95
CA VAL A 214 13.33 11.28 -5.52
C VAL A 214 13.43 11.13 -7.03
N ARG A 215 12.64 11.93 -7.75
CA ARG A 215 12.64 11.99 -9.20
C ARG A 215 13.40 13.20 -9.70
N GLN A 216 14.38 12.96 -10.54
CA GLN A 216 15.09 13.99 -11.27
C GLN A 216 15.06 13.66 -12.76
N PRO A 217 15.21 14.64 -13.66
CA PRO A 217 15.33 14.35 -15.09
C PRO A 217 16.38 13.27 -15.34
N ASN A 218 15.98 12.17 -15.96
CA ASN A 218 16.82 11.01 -16.29
C ASN A 218 17.42 10.23 -15.10
N SER A 219 16.93 10.44 -13.85
CA SER A 219 17.43 9.72 -12.69
C SER A 219 16.34 9.58 -11.63
N GLU A 220 15.98 8.36 -11.32
CA GLU A 220 15.15 8.06 -10.17
C GLU A 220 16.00 7.40 -9.08
N ARG A 221 15.86 7.87 -7.86
CA ARG A 221 16.57 7.29 -6.71
C ARG A 221 15.65 7.12 -5.52
N ILE A 222 16.06 6.24 -4.62
CA ILE A 222 15.44 6.06 -3.32
C ILE A 222 16.49 6.41 -2.27
N ASN A 223 16.19 7.43 -1.47
CA ASN A 223 16.92 7.71 -0.25
C ASN A 223 16.47 6.70 0.80
N LEU A 224 17.35 5.76 1.15
CA LEU A 224 17.00 4.62 1.98
C LEU A 224 16.50 5.02 3.37
N SER A 225 15.52 4.29 3.85
CA SER A 225 15.15 4.20 5.27
C SER A 225 15.34 2.78 5.80
N SER A 226 15.10 1.75 4.98
CA SER A 226 15.44 0.37 5.29
C SER A 226 15.61 -0.47 4.03
N ILE A 227 16.35 -1.56 4.16
CA ILE A 227 16.55 -2.56 3.12
C ILE A 227 16.64 -3.94 3.75
N GLU A 228 15.85 -4.90 3.24
CA GLU A 228 15.77 -6.24 3.77
C GLU A 228 15.93 -7.28 2.67
N MET A 229 16.68 -8.33 2.95
CA MET A 229 16.82 -9.45 2.03
C MET A 229 15.53 -10.28 2.00
N VAL A 230 15.02 -10.51 0.81
CA VAL A 230 13.82 -11.32 0.56
C VAL A 230 14.21 -12.74 0.19
N SER A 231 15.14 -12.90 -0.74
CA SER A 231 15.67 -14.19 -1.17
C SER A 231 17.02 -14.07 -1.88
N ALA A 232 17.74 -15.19 -1.93
CA ALA A 232 18.96 -15.38 -2.71
C ALA A 232 18.81 -16.67 -3.53
N PRO A 233 19.10 -16.66 -4.85
CA PRO A 233 19.39 -15.50 -5.68
C PRO A 233 18.14 -14.70 -6.08
N CYS A 234 18.35 -13.52 -6.71
CA CYS A 234 17.26 -12.74 -7.30
C CYS A 234 16.82 -13.39 -8.60
N VAL A 235 15.74 -14.15 -8.56
CA VAL A 235 15.11 -14.78 -9.74
C VAL A 235 13.86 -14.01 -10.16
N ARG A 236 13.59 -13.95 -11.47
CA ARG A 236 12.39 -13.32 -12.05
C ARG A 236 11.16 -14.18 -11.89
#